data_33b2f6ac7c23a123e1948e0d0511d2c6
#
_entry.id   33b2f6ac7c23a123e1948e0d0511d2c6
#
_cell.length_a   1.000
_cell.length_b   1.000
_cell.length_c   1.000
_cell.angle_alpha   90.00
_cell.angle_beta   90.00
_cell.angle_gamma   90.00
#
_symmetry.space_group_name_H-M   'P 1'
#
loop_
_entity.id
_entity.type
_entity.pdbx_description
1 polymer ?
#
loop_
_entity_poly.entity_id
_entity_poly.type
_entity_poly.pdbx_seq_one_letter_code
_entity_poly.pdbx_strand_id
1 'polypeptide(L)'
;MIAALPRLLVLTAAIVAIVALEAGGTRAQRKPEPDFEKLPFAPRRFVCYRASFSPPLTIDGKLDEPSWNAAPWTEPFVDIEGDDARRPRYATRAKMLWDDDYFYIAADLLEPDLWGTLTARDSVIFQDNDFEVFIDPDGDTHAYFELEINALGTVWDLLLVQPYRDGGPAIHAWDIAGLKSAVSVRGTLNRPVDKDEGWSVEIAMPWAILREASPGRRVPRNGDRWRVNFSRVQWQLDAADGRYTKRIDAKTGKPFPEDNWVWSP
;
A
#
# COMPACT_ATOMS: atom_id res chain seq x y z
N MET A 1 34.37 -39.39 80.78
CA MET A 1 34.55 -37.94 80.89
C MET A 1 35.24 -37.48 79.65
N ILE A 2 34.51 -36.92 78.70
CA ILE A 2 35.01 -36.40 77.41
C ILE A 2 34.51 -34.98 77.33
N ALA A 3 35.43 -34.03 77.38
CA ALA A 3 35.14 -32.60 77.29
C ALA A 3 34.79 -32.21 75.82
N ALA A 4 33.74 -31.44 75.70
CA ALA A 4 33.33 -30.87 74.39
C ALA A 4 33.97 -29.51 74.24
N LEU A 5 34.66 -29.31 73.12
CA LEU A 5 35.13 -28.01 72.62
C LEU A 5 34.02 -27.25 71.91
N PRO A 6 33.89 -25.93 72.02
CA PRO A 6 32.93 -25.13 71.30
C PRO A 6 33.41 -24.85 69.88
N ARG A 7 32.53 -25.02 68.96
CA ARG A 7 32.73 -24.62 67.52
C ARG A 7 32.60 -23.11 67.36
N LEU A 8 33.68 -22.50 66.92
CA LEU A 8 33.75 -21.10 66.54
C LEU A 8 33.02 -20.91 65.22
N LEU A 9 31.92 -20.15 65.19
CA LEU A 9 31.21 -19.75 64.00
C LEU A 9 31.95 -18.58 63.32
N VAL A 10 32.58 -18.81 62.22
CA VAL A 10 33.15 -17.74 61.41
C VAL A 10 32.03 -17.24 60.47
N LEU A 11 31.53 -16.04 60.73
CA LEU A 11 30.60 -15.32 59.87
C LEU A 11 31.41 -14.68 58.72
N THR A 12 31.40 -15.26 57.55
CA THR A 12 31.87 -14.61 56.28
C THR A 12 30.78 -13.70 55.76
N ALA A 13 30.93 -12.39 55.88
CA ALA A 13 30.10 -11.40 55.25
C ALA A 13 30.44 -11.36 53.74
N ALA A 14 29.59 -11.90 52.94
CA ALA A 14 29.67 -11.73 51.48
C ALA A 14 29.16 -10.33 51.13
N ILE A 15 30.06 -9.45 50.74
CA ILE A 15 29.72 -8.16 50.16
C ILE A 15 29.25 -8.44 48.72
N VAL A 16 27.93 -8.40 48.51
CA VAL A 16 27.35 -8.40 47.16
C VAL A 16 27.49 -6.98 46.57
N ALA A 17 28.49 -6.78 45.74
CA ALA A 17 28.57 -5.57 44.92
C ALA A 17 27.49 -5.63 43.86
N ILE A 18 26.41 -4.87 44.05
CA ILE A 18 25.42 -4.62 42.99
C ILE A 18 26.07 -3.68 41.99
N VAL A 19 26.60 -4.22 40.89
CA VAL A 19 26.96 -3.44 39.74
C VAL A 19 25.63 -3.04 39.05
N ALA A 20 25.21 -1.81 39.27
CA ALA A 20 24.14 -1.21 38.50
C ALA A 20 24.66 -1.07 37.07
N LEU A 21 24.29 -2.01 36.18
CA LEU A 21 24.41 -1.83 34.74
C LEU A 21 23.39 -0.75 34.41
N GLU A 22 23.84 0.50 34.29
CA GLU A 22 23.10 1.50 33.56
C GLU A 22 22.98 1.00 32.12
N ALA A 23 21.83 0.45 31.78
CA ALA A 23 21.44 0.23 30.42
C ALA A 23 21.31 1.61 29.77
N GLY A 24 22.43 2.13 29.27
CA GLY A 24 22.45 3.25 28.35
C GLY A 24 21.71 2.84 27.09
N GLY A 25 20.39 2.85 27.15
CA GLY A 25 19.54 2.76 25.98
C GLY A 25 19.92 3.92 25.11
N THR A 26 20.72 3.67 24.08
CA THR A 26 20.87 4.58 22.96
C THR A 26 19.47 4.79 22.41
N ARG A 27 18.87 5.92 22.83
CA ARG A 27 17.62 6.41 22.23
C ARG A 27 17.92 6.47 20.74
N ALA A 28 17.37 5.54 19.97
CA ALA A 28 17.50 5.55 18.52
C ALA A 28 17.18 6.98 18.10
N GLN A 29 18.18 7.67 17.55
CA GLN A 29 17.97 9.02 17.05
C GLN A 29 16.92 8.87 15.96
N ARG A 30 15.73 9.45 16.21
CA ARG A 30 14.71 9.57 15.19
C ARG A 30 15.39 10.21 13.99
N LYS A 31 15.44 9.50 12.86
CA LYS A 31 15.84 10.15 11.61
C LYS A 31 14.96 11.39 11.47
N PRO A 32 15.51 12.55 11.13
CA PRO A 32 14.70 13.74 10.89
C PRO A 32 13.67 13.39 9.83
N GLU A 33 12.43 13.81 10.03
CA GLU A 33 11.41 13.69 8.98
C GLU A 33 11.97 14.30 7.69
N PRO A 34 11.71 13.69 6.52
CA PRO A 34 12.14 14.26 5.26
C PRO A 34 11.62 15.69 5.13
N ASP A 35 12.49 16.62 4.86
CA ASP A 35 12.08 17.99 4.57
C ASP A 35 11.50 18.03 3.15
N PHE A 36 10.21 17.77 3.04
CA PHE A 36 9.47 17.74 1.77
C PHE A 36 9.57 19.05 0.97
N GLU A 37 9.96 20.15 1.61
CA GLU A 37 10.20 21.44 0.94
C GLU A 37 11.53 21.47 0.20
N LYS A 38 12.45 20.55 0.52
CA LYS A 38 13.81 20.47 -0.07
C LYS A 38 13.99 19.29 -1.04
N LEU A 39 12.94 18.54 -1.33
CA LEU A 39 13.02 17.49 -2.32
C LEU A 39 13.29 18.11 -3.71
N PRO A 40 14.11 17.47 -4.55
CA PRO A 40 14.40 17.95 -5.91
C PRO A 40 13.19 17.87 -6.85
N PHE A 41 12.08 17.33 -6.39
CA PHE A 41 10.79 17.23 -7.07
C PHE A 41 9.68 17.65 -6.10
N ALA A 42 8.56 18.09 -6.63
CA ALA A 42 7.39 18.49 -5.85
C ALA A 42 6.36 17.35 -5.83
N PRO A 43 6.41 16.42 -4.86
CA PRO A 43 5.42 15.35 -4.78
C PRO A 43 4.03 15.95 -4.60
N ARG A 44 3.04 15.34 -5.22
CA ARG A 44 1.65 15.73 -5.05
C ARG A 44 1.22 15.59 -3.59
N ARG A 45 0.31 16.45 -3.16
CA ARG A 45 -0.17 16.50 -1.78
C ARG A 45 -1.67 16.33 -1.74
N PHE A 46 -2.14 15.60 -0.76
CA PHE A 46 -3.56 15.35 -0.56
C PHE A 46 -3.93 15.53 0.92
N VAL A 47 -5.06 16.17 1.18
CA VAL A 47 -5.62 16.22 2.53
C VAL A 47 -6.61 15.09 2.68
N CYS A 48 -6.22 14.06 3.43
CA CYS A 48 -7.09 12.94 3.74
C CYS A 48 -8.04 13.33 4.89
N TYR A 49 -9.33 13.44 4.60
CA TYR A 49 -10.33 13.83 5.59
C TYR A 49 -10.82 12.64 6.40
N ARG A 50 -11.23 12.93 7.64
CA ARG A 50 -11.87 11.92 8.48
C ARG A 50 -13.26 11.60 7.94
N ALA A 51 -13.56 10.32 7.76
CA ALA A 51 -14.91 9.86 7.46
C ALA A 51 -15.77 10.06 8.72
N SER A 52 -16.76 10.93 8.62
CA SER A 52 -17.62 11.29 9.76
C SER A 52 -19.11 11.11 9.46
N PHE A 53 -19.42 10.37 8.41
CA PHE A 53 -20.78 10.24 7.92
C PHE A 53 -21.48 8.99 8.45
N SER A 54 -22.78 9.13 8.67
CA SER A 54 -23.70 8.03 8.88
C SER A 54 -24.58 7.89 7.63
N PRO A 55 -24.69 6.73 7.02
CA PRO A 55 -24.14 5.42 7.43
C PRO A 55 -22.61 5.31 7.24
N PRO A 56 -21.97 4.33 7.93
CA PRO A 56 -20.59 3.98 7.66
C PRO A 56 -20.36 3.55 6.22
N LEU A 57 -19.11 3.65 5.75
CA LEU A 57 -18.73 3.12 4.44
C LEU A 57 -18.99 1.61 4.35
N THR A 58 -19.62 1.20 3.27
CA THR A 58 -19.79 -0.20 2.89
C THR A 58 -18.78 -0.50 1.79
N ILE A 59 -17.91 -1.47 1.98
CA ILE A 59 -16.91 -1.81 0.98
C ILE A 59 -17.56 -2.78 -0.01
N ASP A 60 -18.20 -2.23 -1.05
CA ASP A 60 -18.89 -2.99 -2.11
C ASP A 60 -18.41 -2.66 -3.53
N GLY A 61 -17.41 -1.78 -3.64
CA GLY A 61 -16.79 -1.35 -4.88
C GLY A 61 -17.49 -0.18 -5.57
N LYS A 62 -18.62 0.28 -5.04
CA LYS A 62 -19.31 1.47 -5.56
C LYS A 62 -18.91 2.70 -4.75
N LEU A 63 -18.86 3.84 -5.40
CA LEU A 63 -18.41 5.08 -4.80
C LEU A 63 -19.60 6.05 -4.61
N ASP A 64 -20.73 5.53 -4.17
CA ASP A 64 -21.99 6.28 -4.08
C ASP A 64 -22.37 6.72 -2.66
N GLU A 65 -21.61 6.31 -1.62
CA GLU A 65 -21.87 6.77 -0.27
C GLU A 65 -21.60 8.27 -0.08
N PRO A 66 -22.34 8.89 0.83
CA PRO A 66 -22.17 10.31 1.16
C PRO A 66 -20.72 10.67 1.54
N SER A 67 -19.99 9.76 2.18
CA SER A 67 -18.59 9.95 2.54
C SER A 67 -17.70 10.13 1.30
N TRP A 68 -17.86 9.28 0.30
CA TRP A 68 -17.13 9.39 -0.96
C TRP A 68 -17.55 10.62 -1.77
N ASN A 69 -18.84 10.97 -1.74
CA ASN A 69 -19.32 12.17 -2.41
C ASN A 69 -18.69 13.46 -1.85
N ALA A 70 -18.39 13.49 -0.55
CA ALA A 70 -17.75 14.63 0.10
C ALA A 70 -16.22 14.63 -0.03
N ALA A 71 -15.60 13.49 -0.28
CA ALA A 71 -14.15 13.38 -0.42
C ALA A 71 -13.68 13.96 -1.77
N PRO A 72 -12.60 14.76 -1.81
CA PRO A 72 -12.04 15.23 -3.06
C PRO A 72 -11.40 14.07 -3.84
N TRP A 73 -11.32 14.22 -5.15
CA TRP A 73 -10.49 13.38 -5.99
C TRP A 73 -9.04 13.84 -5.96
N THR A 74 -8.11 12.92 -6.15
CA THR A 74 -6.73 13.25 -6.52
C THR A 74 -6.71 13.92 -7.90
N GLU A 75 -5.59 14.54 -8.25
CA GLU A 75 -5.29 14.86 -9.64
C GLU A 75 -5.29 13.56 -10.46
N PRO A 76 -5.61 13.63 -11.76
CA PRO A 76 -5.48 12.49 -12.66
C PRO A 76 -4.07 11.91 -12.65
N PHE A 77 -3.96 10.61 -12.83
CA PHE A 77 -2.66 9.95 -12.96
C PHE A 77 -1.94 10.40 -14.22
N VAL A 78 -0.63 10.36 -14.14
CA VAL A 78 0.32 10.67 -15.23
C VAL A 78 1.22 9.48 -15.46
N ASP A 79 2.06 9.52 -16.49
CA ASP A 79 3.06 8.49 -16.72
C ASP A 79 4.08 8.48 -15.57
N ILE A 80 4.61 7.31 -15.22
CA ILE A 80 5.62 7.17 -14.17
C ILE A 80 6.90 7.95 -14.48
N GLU A 81 7.18 8.22 -15.76
CA GLU A 81 8.31 9.04 -16.18
C GLU A 81 8.07 10.55 -16.01
N GLY A 82 6.87 10.95 -15.57
CA GLY A 82 6.50 12.32 -15.24
C GLY A 82 5.58 13.02 -16.25
N ASP A 83 5.28 14.29 -15.94
CA ASP A 83 4.29 15.09 -16.70
C ASP A 83 4.69 15.37 -18.15
N ASP A 84 5.98 15.32 -18.48
CA ASP A 84 6.49 15.52 -19.84
C ASP A 84 6.41 14.26 -20.71
N ALA A 85 6.11 13.12 -20.12
CA ALA A 85 5.94 11.86 -20.83
C ALA A 85 4.58 11.77 -21.54
N ARG A 86 4.33 10.64 -22.18
CA ARG A 86 3.07 10.41 -22.88
C ARG A 86 1.91 10.40 -21.88
N ARG A 87 0.83 11.13 -22.19
CA ARG A 87 -0.37 11.09 -21.36
C ARG A 87 -0.98 9.69 -21.30
N PRO A 88 -1.45 9.26 -20.11
CA PRO A 88 -2.23 8.04 -19.97
C PRO A 88 -3.38 7.96 -20.97
N ARG A 89 -3.57 6.78 -21.56
CA ARG A 89 -4.66 6.56 -22.53
C ARG A 89 -6.04 6.59 -21.85
N TYR A 90 -6.09 6.21 -20.58
CA TYR A 90 -7.31 6.09 -19.79
C TYR A 90 -7.16 6.83 -18.49
N ALA A 91 -8.20 7.56 -18.11
CA ALA A 91 -8.22 8.33 -16.88
C ALA A 91 -8.26 7.39 -15.67
N THR A 92 -7.47 7.76 -14.64
CA THR A 92 -7.49 7.14 -13.32
C THR A 92 -7.40 8.25 -12.28
N ARG A 93 -8.15 8.12 -11.21
CA ARG A 93 -8.13 9.03 -10.06
C ARG A 93 -8.51 8.28 -8.79
N ALA A 94 -8.07 8.76 -7.65
CA ALA A 94 -8.34 8.13 -6.37
C ALA A 94 -8.92 9.12 -5.35
N LYS A 95 -9.47 8.60 -4.28
CA LYS A 95 -9.92 9.31 -3.08
C LYS A 95 -9.36 8.61 -1.86
N MET A 96 -9.19 9.37 -0.79
CA MET A 96 -8.76 8.84 0.50
C MET A 96 -9.63 9.40 1.62
N LEU A 97 -9.97 8.54 2.57
CA LEU A 97 -10.62 8.88 3.83
C LEU A 97 -10.00 8.06 4.96
N TRP A 98 -10.27 8.43 6.20
CA TRP A 98 -9.83 7.65 7.36
C TRP A 98 -10.83 7.76 8.50
N ASP A 99 -10.83 6.77 9.39
CA ASP A 99 -11.51 6.83 10.69
C ASP A 99 -10.60 6.25 11.80
N ASP A 100 -11.15 5.84 12.91
CA ASP A 100 -10.36 5.30 14.02
C ASP A 100 -9.82 3.89 13.75
N ASP A 101 -10.43 3.15 12.82
CA ASP A 101 -10.14 1.74 12.55
C ASP A 101 -9.40 1.53 11.23
N TYR A 102 -9.72 2.34 10.20
CA TYR A 102 -9.28 2.09 8.82
C TYR A 102 -8.77 3.34 8.11
N PHE A 103 -7.83 3.10 7.21
CA PHE A 103 -7.54 3.95 6.06
C PHE A 103 -8.35 3.44 4.88
N TYR A 104 -9.14 4.32 4.27
CA TYR A 104 -10.00 4.01 3.14
C TYR A 104 -9.46 4.62 1.87
N ILE A 105 -9.46 3.84 0.82
CA ILE A 105 -9.05 4.24 -0.54
C ILE A 105 -10.17 3.87 -1.49
N ALA A 106 -10.50 4.77 -2.38
CA ALA A 106 -11.36 4.50 -3.53
C ALA A 106 -10.66 4.94 -4.81
N ALA A 107 -10.80 4.17 -5.87
CA ALA A 107 -10.31 4.56 -7.18
C ALA A 107 -11.36 4.33 -8.27
N ASP A 108 -11.31 5.19 -9.29
CA ASP A 108 -12.15 5.13 -10.48
C ASP A 108 -11.24 5.06 -11.70
N LEU A 109 -11.37 4.00 -12.47
CA LEU A 109 -10.53 3.67 -13.62
C LEU A 109 -11.39 3.57 -14.88
N LEU A 110 -11.15 4.46 -15.84
CA LEU A 110 -11.69 4.29 -17.19
C LEU A 110 -10.98 3.10 -17.86
N GLU A 111 -11.72 2.11 -18.30
CA GLU A 111 -11.17 0.89 -18.91
C GLU A 111 -12.14 0.36 -19.99
N PRO A 112 -11.89 0.63 -21.27
CA PRO A 112 -12.80 0.20 -22.32
C PRO A 112 -12.70 -1.28 -22.70
N ASP A 113 -11.69 -1.98 -22.21
CA ASP A 113 -11.41 -3.37 -22.43
C ASP A 113 -11.17 -4.08 -21.10
N LEU A 114 -12.25 -4.29 -20.31
CA LEU A 114 -12.19 -4.92 -18.99
C LEU A 114 -11.63 -6.34 -19.09
N TRP A 115 -10.45 -6.52 -18.53
CA TRP A 115 -9.71 -7.76 -18.63
C TRP A 115 -9.00 -8.11 -17.31
N GLY A 116 -9.01 -9.39 -17.00
CA GLY A 116 -8.29 -9.99 -15.89
C GLY A 116 -8.30 -11.50 -15.99
N THR A 117 -7.23 -12.14 -15.57
CA THR A 117 -7.04 -13.59 -15.67
C THR A 117 -6.64 -14.23 -14.35
N LEU A 118 -6.05 -13.46 -13.44
CA LEU A 118 -5.52 -13.95 -12.18
C LEU A 118 -6.61 -13.96 -11.11
N THR A 119 -6.90 -15.14 -10.57
CA THR A 119 -7.98 -15.37 -9.60
C THR A 119 -7.50 -15.87 -8.25
N ALA A 120 -6.24 -16.32 -8.16
CA ALA A 120 -5.66 -16.77 -6.92
C ALA A 120 -5.02 -15.59 -6.18
N ARG A 121 -5.33 -15.45 -4.87
CA ARG A 121 -4.65 -14.47 -4.01
C ARG A 121 -3.13 -14.67 -4.11
N ASP A 122 -2.39 -13.59 -4.02
CA ASP A 122 -0.93 -13.54 -4.08
C ASP A 122 -0.33 -14.00 -5.43
N SER A 123 -1.16 -14.05 -6.48
CA SER A 123 -0.65 -14.05 -7.84
C SER A 123 0.07 -12.74 -8.13
N VAL A 124 0.99 -12.74 -9.06
CA VAL A 124 1.70 -11.54 -9.53
C VAL A 124 0.71 -10.68 -10.33
N ILE A 125 -0.03 -9.82 -9.64
CA ILE A 125 -1.24 -9.15 -10.15
C ILE A 125 -0.93 -8.19 -11.29
N PHE A 126 0.21 -7.50 -11.29
CA PHE A 126 0.60 -6.61 -12.40
C PHE A 126 0.75 -7.34 -13.76
N GLN A 127 0.64 -8.65 -13.79
CA GLN A 127 0.49 -9.39 -15.06
C GLN A 127 -0.90 -9.23 -15.69
N ASP A 128 -1.90 -8.79 -14.94
CA ASP A 128 -3.17 -8.25 -15.44
C ASP A 128 -3.13 -6.71 -15.47
N ASN A 129 -4.20 -6.05 -15.92
CA ASN A 129 -4.44 -4.65 -15.62
C ASN A 129 -4.84 -4.54 -14.16
N ASP A 130 -4.27 -3.57 -13.43
CA ASP A 130 -4.49 -3.46 -11.99
C ASP A 130 -4.50 -2.02 -11.47
N PHE A 131 -4.76 -1.90 -10.19
CA PHE A 131 -4.58 -0.71 -9.39
C PHE A 131 -3.70 -1.06 -8.19
N GLU A 132 -2.71 -0.22 -7.94
CA GLU A 132 -1.71 -0.45 -6.90
C GLU A 132 -1.72 0.69 -5.87
N VAL A 133 -1.42 0.33 -4.63
CA VAL A 133 -1.33 1.24 -3.49
C VAL A 133 0.00 1.04 -2.80
N PHE A 134 0.75 2.13 -2.63
CA PHE A 134 2.02 2.15 -1.89
C PHE A 134 1.86 3.03 -0.66
N ILE A 135 2.21 2.50 0.52
CA ILE A 135 2.10 3.23 1.79
C ILE A 135 3.41 3.13 2.56
N ASP A 136 4.03 4.28 2.76
CA ASP A 136 5.25 4.44 3.54
C ASP A 136 4.96 5.37 4.73
N PRO A 137 4.69 4.80 5.92
CA PRO A 137 4.18 5.56 7.06
C PRO A 137 5.15 6.57 7.66
N ASP A 138 6.46 6.39 7.52
CA ASP A 138 7.47 7.30 8.04
C ASP A 138 8.27 8.03 6.94
N GLY A 139 8.00 7.69 5.68
CA GLY A 139 8.53 8.38 4.52
C GLY A 139 10.03 8.14 4.26
N ASP A 140 10.60 7.08 4.82
CA ASP A 140 12.03 6.78 4.71
C ASP A 140 12.38 5.83 3.55
N THR A 141 11.35 5.40 2.80
CA THR A 141 11.43 4.45 1.66
C THR A 141 11.84 3.03 2.04
N HIS A 142 11.73 2.66 3.30
CA HIS A 142 12.01 1.32 3.79
C HIS A 142 10.83 0.77 4.58
N ALA A 143 10.67 -0.55 4.60
CA ALA A 143 9.59 -1.23 5.31
C ALA A 143 8.21 -0.65 4.98
N TYR A 144 7.94 -0.41 3.70
CA TYR A 144 6.67 0.12 3.21
C TYR A 144 5.78 -0.99 2.63
N PHE A 145 4.51 -0.68 2.49
CA PHE A 145 3.48 -1.63 2.07
C PHE A 145 3.08 -1.39 0.61
N GLU A 146 2.82 -2.47 -0.08
CA GLU A 146 2.26 -2.48 -1.43
C GLU A 146 1.04 -3.39 -1.47
N LEU A 147 0.01 -2.97 -2.18
CA LEU A 147 -1.19 -3.73 -2.47
C LEU A 147 -1.51 -3.58 -3.93
N GLU A 148 -1.63 -4.68 -4.65
CA GLU A 148 -2.12 -4.74 -6.03
C GLU A 148 -3.49 -5.41 -6.08
N ILE A 149 -4.39 -4.91 -6.92
CA ILE A 149 -5.72 -5.47 -7.12
C ILE A 149 -6.15 -5.35 -8.57
N ASN A 150 -6.60 -6.45 -9.20
CA ASN A 150 -7.13 -6.45 -10.55
C ASN A 150 -8.65 -6.25 -10.60
N ALA A 151 -9.21 -6.13 -11.79
CA ALA A 151 -10.66 -5.93 -11.99
C ALA A 151 -11.52 -7.14 -11.57
N LEU A 152 -10.92 -8.30 -11.29
CA LEU A 152 -11.59 -9.46 -10.69
C LEU A 152 -11.68 -9.37 -9.17
N GLY A 153 -11.01 -8.39 -8.55
CA GLY A 153 -10.91 -8.26 -7.10
C GLY A 153 -9.86 -9.18 -6.47
N THR A 154 -8.98 -9.76 -7.28
CA THR A 154 -7.87 -10.56 -6.78
C THR A 154 -6.77 -9.65 -6.26
N VAL A 155 -6.27 -9.95 -5.09
CA VAL A 155 -5.33 -9.13 -4.32
C VAL A 155 -3.98 -9.81 -4.20
N TRP A 156 -2.94 -9.00 -4.24
CA TRP A 156 -1.59 -9.33 -3.83
C TRP A 156 -1.06 -8.22 -2.93
N ASP A 157 -0.66 -8.54 -1.72
CA ASP A 157 -0.13 -7.59 -0.74
C ASP A 157 1.28 -7.99 -0.29
N LEU A 158 2.12 -6.98 -0.14
CA LEU A 158 3.55 -7.13 0.04
C LEU A 158 4.07 -6.18 1.12
N LEU A 159 5.12 -6.61 1.81
CA LEU A 159 5.99 -5.72 2.57
C LEU A 159 7.32 -5.58 1.84
N LEU A 160 7.66 -4.38 1.40
CA LEU A 160 8.95 -4.10 0.79
C LEU A 160 9.95 -3.62 1.86
N VAL A 161 11.07 -4.33 1.96
CA VAL A 161 12.14 -3.94 2.90
C VAL A 161 12.81 -2.65 2.43
N GLN A 162 12.97 -2.47 1.12
CA GLN A 162 13.50 -1.28 0.45
C GLN A 162 13.00 -1.26 -1.01
N PRO A 163 13.17 -0.14 -1.75
CA PRO A 163 12.70 -0.02 -3.12
C PRO A 163 13.25 -1.12 -4.05
N TYR A 164 12.45 -1.54 -5.03
CA TYR A 164 12.87 -2.51 -6.05
C TYR A 164 14.17 -2.11 -6.75
N ARG A 165 14.34 -0.83 -7.07
CA ARG A 165 15.56 -0.29 -7.70
C ARG A 165 16.82 -0.49 -6.85
N ASP A 166 16.66 -0.63 -5.54
CA ASP A 166 17.75 -0.83 -4.57
C ASP A 166 17.91 -2.31 -4.19
N GLY A 167 17.19 -3.21 -4.90
CA GLY A 167 17.32 -4.66 -4.80
C GLY A 167 16.34 -5.36 -3.88
N GLY A 168 15.32 -4.68 -3.33
CA GLY A 168 14.30 -5.31 -2.47
C GLY A 168 14.89 -6.01 -1.24
N PRO A 169 14.38 -7.08 -0.69
CA PRO A 169 13.30 -7.94 -1.22
C PRO A 169 11.89 -7.45 -0.93
N ALA A 170 10.92 -7.96 -1.69
CA ALA A 170 9.51 -7.98 -1.32
C ALA A 170 9.22 -9.24 -0.50
N ILE A 171 8.51 -9.09 0.60
CA ILE A 171 8.07 -10.21 1.45
C ILE A 171 6.65 -10.57 1.02
N HIS A 172 6.53 -11.60 0.18
CA HIS A 172 5.27 -12.06 -0.40
C HIS A 172 4.37 -12.80 0.61
N ALA A 173 4.92 -13.29 1.70
CA ALA A 173 4.18 -13.99 2.75
C ALA A 173 3.62 -13.04 3.82
N TRP A 174 3.70 -11.73 3.59
CA TRP A 174 3.11 -10.74 4.48
C TRP A 174 1.72 -10.37 3.96
N ASP A 175 0.74 -10.42 4.86
CA ASP A 175 -0.66 -10.12 4.55
C ASP A 175 -1.15 -8.88 5.31
N ILE A 176 -1.98 -8.08 4.66
CA ILE A 176 -2.77 -7.03 5.34
C ILE A 176 -3.92 -7.71 6.08
N ALA A 177 -3.65 -8.18 7.29
CA ALA A 177 -4.67 -8.86 8.10
C ALA A 177 -5.89 -7.96 8.35
N GLY A 178 -7.06 -8.42 7.94
CA GLY A 178 -8.31 -7.66 8.07
C GLY A 178 -8.57 -6.68 6.93
N LEU A 179 -7.79 -6.73 5.84
CA LEU A 179 -8.08 -6.02 4.60
C LEU A 179 -9.51 -6.28 4.14
N LYS A 180 -10.20 -5.23 3.74
CA LYS A 180 -11.47 -5.33 3.00
C LYS A 180 -11.27 -4.65 1.66
N SER A 181 -11.66 -5.30 0.59
CA SER A 181 -11.64 -4.73 -0.75
C SER A 181 -12.82 -5.24 -1.57
N ALA A 182 -13.31 -4.41 -2.45
CA ALA A 182 -14.34 -4.77 -3.39
C ALA A 182 -14.17 -4.00 -4.70
N VAL A 183 -14.55 -4.63 -5.79
CA VAL A 183 -14.50 -4.07 -7.13
C VAL A 183 -15.91 -4.04 -7.72
N SER A 184 -16.27 -2.96 -8.38
CA SER A 184 -17.48 -2.84 -9.18
C SER A 184 -17.10 -2.53 -10.62
N VAL A 185 -17.54 -3.38 -11.55
CA VAL A 185 -17.29 -3.20 -12.98
C VAL A 185 -18.49 -2.53 -13.66
N ARG A 186 -18.21 -1.63 -14.58
CA ARG A 186 -19.19 -0.96 -15.44
C ARG A 186 -18.97 -1.44 -16.86
N GLY A 187 -19.41 -2.68 -17.13
CA GLY A 187 -19.20 -3.39 -18.38
C GLY A 187 -19.20 -4.90 -18.19
N THR A 188 -18.50 -5.60 -19.05
CA THR A 188 -18.46 -7.07 -19.07
C THR A 188 -17.02 -7.58 -19.10
N LEU A 189 -16.56 -8.15 -18.00
CA LEU A 189 -15.21 -8.72 -17.89
C LEU A 189 -14.93 -9.76 -18.98
N ASN A 190 -13.74 -9.65 -19.59
CA ASN A 190 -13.20 -10.63 -20.55
C ASN A 190 -14.07 -10.84 -21.82
N ARG A 191 -14.81 -9.81 -22.20
CA ARG A 191 -15.68 -9.87 -23.38
C ARG A 191 -15.32 -8.81 -24.42
N PRO A 192 -14.53 -9.13 -25.44
CA PRO A 192 -13.99 -8.15 -26.38
C PRO A 192 -14.98 -7.69 -27.49
N VAL A 193 -16.24 -8.06 -27.41
CA VAL A 193 -17.27 -7.71 -28.43
C VAL A 193 -18.04 -6.43 -28.08
N ASP A 194 -17.94 -5.95 -26.89
CA ASP A 194 -18.52 -4.69 -26.40
C ASP A 194 -17.44 -3.70 -25.97
N LYS A 195 -17.85 -2.53 -25.54
CA LYS A 195 -16.97 -1.53 -24.94
C LYS A 195 -17.45 -1.23 -23.53
N ASP A 196 -16.51 -1.27 -22.62
CA ASP A 196 -16.76 -1.05 -21.22
C ASP A 196 -16.56 0.42 -20.86
N GLU A 197 -17.10 0.82 -19.70
CA GLU A 197 -16.87 2.15 -19.15
C GLU A 197 -15.68 2.16 -18.19
N GLY A 198 -15.43 1.04 -17.51
CA GLY A 198 -14.35 0.90 -16.54
C GLY A 198 -14.74 0.18 -15.28
N TRP A 199 -14.00 0.40 -14.24
CA TRP A 199 -14.22 -0.20 -12.93
C TRP A 199 -13.86 0.75 -11.80
N SER A 200 -14.38 0.47 -10.64
CA SER A 200 -14.03 1.15 -9.40
C SER A 200 -13.64 0.14 -8.34
N VAL A 201 -12.84 0.59 -7.39
CA VAL A 201 -12.40 -0.21 -6.27
C VAL A 201 -12.55 0.57 -4.98
N GLU A 202 -12.96 -0.11 -3.93
CA GLU A 202 -12.91 0.34 -2.55
C GLU A 202 -12.02 -0.57 -1.74
N ILE A 203 -11.20 0.03 -0.91
CA ILE A 203 -10.22 -0.65 -0.06
C ILE A 203 -10.31 -0.05 1.34
N ALA A 204 -10.39 -0.89 2.37
CA ALA A 204 -10.26 -0.49 3.77
C ALA A 204 -9.09 -1.26 4.40
N MET A 205 -8.02 -0.52 4.72
CA MET A 205 -6.81 -1.06 5.33
C MET A 205 -6.82 -0.78 6.83
N PRO A 206 -6.77 -1.83 7.69
CA PRO A 206 -6.79 -1.63 9.14
C PRO A 206 -5.54 -0.89 9.64
N TRP A 207 -5.71 0.13 10.46
CA TRP A 207 -4.58 0.78 11.13
C TRP A 207 -3.77 -0.18 11.99
N ALA A 208 -4.40 -1.25 12.48
CA ALA A 208 -3.74 -2.28 13.28
C ALA A 208 -2.50 -2.86 12.58
N ILE A 209 -2.54 -3.00 11.24
CA ILE A 209 -1.43 -3.47 10.42
C ILE A 209 -0.54 -2.32 9.99
N LEU A 210 -1.09 -1.25 9.42
CA LEU A 210 -0.31 -0.15 8.88
C LEU A 210 0.59 0.52 9.93
N ARG A 211 0.16 0.55 11.20
CA ARG A 211 0.95 1.11 12.31
C ARG A 211 2.25 0.33 12.60
N GLU A 212 2.41 -0.89 12.11
CA GLU A 212 3.62 -1.68 12.36
C GLU A 212 4.88 -1.02 11.83
N ALA A 213 4.77 -0.34 10.69
CA ALA A 213 5.84 0.46 10.10
C ALA A 213 5.75 1.96 10.48
N SER A 214 4.73 2.40 11.24
CA SER A 214 4.58 3.81 11.59
C SER A 214 5.48 4.24 12.76
N PRO A 215 5.90 5.52 12.81
CA PRO A 215 6.65 6.06 13.94
C PRO A 215 5.90 5.87 15.26
N GLY A 216 6.53 5.16 16.20
CA GLY A 216 5.93 4.86 17.50
C GLY A 216 4.79 3.83 17.45
N ARG A 217 4.60 3.15 16.33
CA ARG A 217 3.60 2.08 16.14
C ARG A 217 2.19 2.49 16.58
N ARG A 218 1.78 3.68 16.21
CA ARG A 218 0.49 4.25 16.59
C ARG A 218 -0.41 4.52 15.39
N VAL A 219 -1.70 4.57 15.65
CA VAL A 219 -2.70 5.03 14.67
C VAL A 219 -2.46 6.52 14.37
N PRO A 220 -2.60 6.97 13.12
CA PRO A 220 -2.47 8.36 12.73
C PRO A 220 -3.46 9.27 13.49
N ARG A 221 -3.06 10.52 13.66
CA ARG A 221 -3.88 11.58 14.25
C ARG A 221 -3.98 12.74 13.29
N ASN A 222 -4.94 13.59 13.52
CA ASN A 222 -5.07 14.82 12.75
C ASN A 222 -3.75 15.62 12.75
N GLY A 223 -3.27 15.96 11.55
CA GLY A 223 -2.00 16.63 11.32
C GLY A 223 -0.79 15.71 11.09
N ASP A 224 -0.91 14.40 11.26
CA ASP A 224 0.14 13.47 10.86
C ASP A 224 0.27 13.43 9.33
N ARG A 225 1.47 13.09 8.87
CA ARG A 225 1.79 12.97 7.45
C ARG A 225 2.31 11.58 7.16
N TRP A 226 1.78 10.97 6.11
CA TRP A 226 2.23 9.70 5.58
C TRP A 226 2.54 9.87 4.09
N ARG A 227 3.45 9.07 3.59
CA ARG A 227 3.68 9.00 2.15
C ARG A 227 2.79 7.90 1.58
N VAL A 228 1.99 8.27 0.59
CA VAL A 228 1.11 7.35 -0.13
C VAL A 228 1.26 7.65 -1.61
N ASN A 229 1.32 6.62 -2.43
CA ASN A 229 1.19 6.76 -3.87
C ASN A 229 0.27 5.68 -4.43
N PHE A 230 -0.21 5.90 -5.62
CA PHE A 230 -1.03 4.98 -6.36
C PHE A 230 -0.42 4.78 -7.73
N SER A 231 -0.53 3.56 -8.25
CA SER A 231 -0.16 3.21 -9.61
C SER A 231 -1.30 2.46 -10.29
N ARG A 232 -1.21 2.36 -11.58
CA ARG A 232 -2.01 1.52 -12.45
C ARG A 232 -1.11 0.89 -13.48
N VAL A 233 -1.11 -0.42 -13.57
CA VAL A 233 -0.52 -1.15 -14.68
C VAL A 233 -1.56 -1.32 -15.76
N GLN A 234 -1.17 -0.99 -16.99
CA GLN A 234 -2.06 -1.06 -18.15
C GLN A 234 -1.40 -1.74 -19.33
N TRP A 235 -1.83 -2.95 -19.62
CA TRP A 235 -1.39 -3.69 -20.79
C TRP A 235 -2.11 -3.23 -22.06
N GLN A 236 -1.42 -3.37 -23.18
CA GLN A 236 -2.05 -3.24 -24.50
C GLN A 236 -2.65 -4.58 -24.88
N LEU A 237 -3.93 -4.58 -25.23
CA LEU A 237 -4.67 -5.79 -25.53
C LEU A 237 -5.05 -5.85 -27.02
N ASP A 238 -5.06 -7.05 -27.55
CA ASP A 238 -5.71 -7.41 -28.82
C ASP A 238 -6.91 -8.30 -28.53
N ALA A 239 -7.95 -8.15 -29.36
CA ALA A 239 -9.15 -8.95 -29.30
C ALA A 239 -9.15 -9.95 -30.46
N ALA A 240 -9.04 -11.24 -30.18
CA ALA A 240 -9.08 -12.30 -31.17
C ALA A 240 -9.84 -13.52 -30.63
N ASP A 241 -10.63 -14.16 -31.47
CA ASP A 241 -11.37 -15.39 -31.13
C ASP A 241 -12.24 -15.27 -29.87
N GLY A 242 -12.81 -14.07 -29.64
CA GLY A 242 -13.66 -13.78 -28.47
C GLY A 242 -12.90 -13.66 -27.16
N ARG A 243 -11.61 -13.43 -27.19
CA ARG A 243 -10.74 -13.28 -26.01
C ARG A 243 -9.83 -12.09 -26.14
N TYR A 244 -9.44 -11.54 -25.01
CA TYR A 244 -8.32 -10.59 -24.91
C TYR A 244 -7.00 -11.34 -24.76
N THR A 245 -5.98 -10.84 -25.41
CA THR A 245 -4.58 -11.26 -25.25
C THR A 245 -3.68 -10.04 -25.21
N LYS A 246 -2.57 -10.12 -24.51
CA LYS A 246 -1.56 -9.05 -24.55
C LYS A 246 -1.07 -8.88 -25.99
N ARG A 247 -1.04 -7.65 -26.45
CA ARG A 247 -0.56 -7.31 -27.79
C ARG A 247 0.92 -7.64 -27.93
N ILE A 248 1.26 -8.34 -29.00
CA ILE A 248 2.63 -8.77 -29.26
C ILE A 248 3.33 -7.79 -30.19
N ASP A 249 4.51 -7.36 -29.83
CA ASP A 249 5.40 -6.62 -30.71
C ASP A 249 5.96 -7.58 -31.78
N ALA A 250 5.62 -7.35 -33.04
CA ALA A 250 6.05 -8.18 -34.15
C ALA A 250 7.58 -8.22 -34.34
N LYS A 251 8.32 -7.25 -33.81
CA LYS A 251 9.77 -7.20 -33.93
C LYS A 251 10.46 -8.10 -32.89
N THR A 252 9.91 -8.19 -31.70
CA THR A 252 10.51 -8.91 -30.58
C THR A 252 9.87 -10.26 -30.30
N GLY A 253 8.64 -10.46 -30.78
CA GLY A 253 7.80 -11.63 -30.48
C GLY A 253 7.34 -11.69 -29.02
N LYS A 254 7.47 -10.60 -28.25
CA LYS A 254 7.06 -10.49 -26.86
C LYS A 254 5.89 -9.52 -26.72
N PRO A 255 5.11 -9.57 -25.66
CA PRO A 255 4.17 -8.51 -25.34
C PRO A 255 4.83 -7.13 -25.36
N PHE A 256 4.12 -6.10 -25.83
CA PHE A 256 4.53 -4.74 -25.53
C PHE A 256 4.64 -4.58 -24.01
N PRO A 257 5.59 -3.77 -23.53
CA PRO A 257 5.65 -3.48 -22.10
C PRO A 257 4.34 -2.83 -21.64
N GLU A 258 4.01 -3.05 -20.41
CA GLU A 258 2.93 -2.37 -19.72
C GLU A 258 3.20 -0.87 -19.63
N ASP A 259 2.14 -0.08 -19.67
CA ASP A 259 2.19 1.31 -19.27
C ASP A 259 2.04 1.36 -17.73
N ASN A 260 2.84 2.17 -17.05
CA ASN A 260 2.73 2.44 -15.62
C ASN A 260 2.31 3.89 -15.41
N TRP A 261 1.11 4.08 -14.87
CA TRP A 261 0.57 5.42 -14.61
C TRP A 261 0.41 5.62 -13.11
N VAL A 262 0.92 6.73 -12.61
CA VAL A 262 0.98 7.01 -11.17
C VAL A 262 0.29 8.32 -10.81
N TRP A 263 -0.19 8.41 -9.57
CA TRP A 263 -0.71 9.67 -9.06
C TRP A 263 0.39 10.71 -8.90
N SER A 264 1.53 10.34 -8.34
CA SER A 264 2.68 11.24 -8.16
C SER A 264 3.95 10.57 -8.71
N PRO A 265 4.49 11.08 -9.84
CA PRO A 265 5.69 10.54 -10.46
C PRO A 265 6.95 10.80 -9.64
#